data_ff82962ee7c498ad64e9afe044c2e289
#
_entry.id   ff82962ee7c498ad64e9afe044c2e289
#
_cell.length_a   1.000
_cell.length_b   1.000
_cell.length_c   1.000
_cell.angle_alpha   90.00
_cell.angle_beta   90.00
_cell.angle_gamma   90.00
#
_symmetry.space_group_name_H-M   'P 1'
#
loop_
_entity.id
_entity.type
_entity.pdbx_description
1 polymer ?
#
loop_
_entity_poly.entity_id
_entity_poly.type
_entity_poly.pdbx_seq_one_letter_code
_entity_poly.pdbx_strand_id
1 'polypeptide(L)'
;MAWWSRRRGRDPRLVDRWFGAQAEEDWLHERCRLAAACIEEGANVADLGCGLQVLREHLHASCTYTGYDLGDMHPDNVLLDLDGPFALPEEHDVAVLLGVLEFLADPQGALARVAEAVDAVVLSFVCVHEASQADLKRREEVGAKHHWTEENLMQVLSELGLMIEARHLVWERPGERHVVLRLTSGD
;
A
#
# COMPACT_ATOMS: atom_id res chain seq x y z
N MET A 1 -13.06 22.67 5.63
CA MET A 1 -11.81 22.65 4.85
C MET A 1 -10.76 21.98 5.71
N ALA A 2 -10.30 20.85 5.30
CA ALA A 2 -9.42 20.02 6.11
C ALA A 2 -8.06 20.71 6.35
N TRP A 3 -7.65 20.81 7.59
CA TRP A 3 -6.44 21.47 8.10
C TRP A 3 -5.14 20.87 7.48
N TRP A 4 -5.16 19.63 7.09
CA TRP A 4 -4.03 18.89 6.53
C TRP A 4 -3.71 19.24 5.06
N SER A 5 -4.70 19.70 4.25
CA SER A 5 -4.50 20.07 2.85
C SER A 5 -3.53 21.26 2.66
N ARG A 6 -3.30 22.06 3.72
CA ARG A 6 -2.45 23.26 3.68
C ARG A 6 -0.97 22.99 3.95
N ARG A 7 -0.60 21.82 4.46
CA ARG A 7 0.79 21.61 4.92
C ARG A 7 1.76 21.09 3.87
N ARG A 8 1.32 20.45 2.76
CA ARG A 8 2.26 19.77 1.84
C ARG A 8 1.94 19.86 0.35
N GLY A 9 1.12 20.81 -0.12
CA GLY A 9 0.94 21.05 -1.57
C GLY A 9 0.25 19.93 -2.35
N ARG A 10 -0.37 18.92 -1.70
CA ARG A 10 -1.17 17.91 -2.36
C ARG A 10 -2.56 18.47 -2.68
N ASP A 11 -3.07 18.14 -3.86
CA ASP A 11 -4.40 18.58 -4.31
C ASP A 11 -5.50 17.96 -3.42
N PRO A 12 -6.27 18.74 -2.66
CA PRO A 12 -7.35 18.24 -1.80
C PRO A 12 -8.35 17.36 -2.56
N ARG A 13 -8.54 17.62 -3.86
CA ARG A 13 -9.45 16.86 -4.72
C ARG A 13 -9.00 15.43 -4.96
N LEU A 14 -7.69 15.13 -4.88
CA LEU A 14 -7.18 13.76 -5.00
C LEU A 14 -7.57 12.94 -3.77
N VAL A 15 -7.49 13.54 -2.61
CA VAL A 15 -7.86 12.90 -1.34
C VAL A 15 -9.35 12.63 -1.29
N ASP A 16 -10.18 13.63 -1.60
CA ASP A 16 -11.65 13.47 -1.64
C ASP A 16 -12.08 12.39 -2.64
N ARG A 17 -11.38 12.23 -3.78
CA ARG A 17 -11.63 11.14 -4.74
C ARG A 17 -11.27 9.77 -4.20
N TRP A 18 -10.16 9.66 -3.48
CA TRP A 18 -9.76 8.38 -2.89
C TRP A 18 -10.78 7.91 -1.85
N PHE A 19 -11.36 8.85 -1.11
CA PHE A 19 -12.40 8.53 -0.12
C PHE A 19 -13.71 8.10 -0.74
N GLY A 20 -14.19 8.81 -1.74
CA GLY A 20 -15.42 8.48 -2.45
C GLY A 20 -15.37 7.13 -3.16
N ALA A 21 -14.18 6.73 -3.65
CA ALA A 21 -13.98 5.45 -4.33
C ALA A 21 -13.80 4.26 -3.38
N GLN A 22 -13.33 4.49 -2.16
CA GLN A 22 -12.99 3.39 -1.23
C GLN A 22 -14.19 2.86 -0.43
N ALA A 23 -15.26 3.63 -0.30
CA ALA A 23 -16.33 3.30 0.64
C ALA A 23 -17.31 2.20 0.16
N GLU A 24 -17.30 1.81 -1.11
CA GLU A 24 -18.35 0.95 -1.69
C GLU A 24 -17.83 -0.16 -2.64
N GLU A 25 -16.51 -0.46 -2.69
CA GLU A 25 -16.02 -1.41 -3.68
C GLU A 25 -15.60 -2.76 -3.06
N ASP A 26 -16.26 -3.83 -3.45
CA ASP A 26 -16.00 -5.22 -3.04
C ASP A 26 -14.51 -5.62 -3.19
N TRP A 27 -13.81 -5.07 -4.18
CA TRP A 27 -12.39 -5.34 -4.41
C TRP A 27 -11.47 -4.81 -3.31
N LEU A 28 -11.87 -3.75 -2.59
CA LEU A 28 -11.10 -3.22 -1.47
C LEU A 28 -11.08 -4.21 -0.31
N HIS A 29 -12.23 -4.77 0.04
CA HIS A 29 -12.34 -5.79 1.08
C HIS A 29 -11.64 -7.08 0.65
N GLU A 30 -11.76 -7.49 -0.62
CA GLU A 30 -11.05 -8.67 -1.15
C GLU A 30 -9.54 -8.49 -1.08
N ARG A 31 -9.00 -7.32 -1.44
CA ARG A 31 -7.59 -6.99 -1.29
C ARG A 31 -7.14 -7.10 0.16
N CYS A 32 -7.90 -6.51 1.09
CA CYS A 32 -7.59 -6.56 2.52
C CYS A 32 -7.68 -7.99 3.08
N ARG A 33 -8.66 -8.78 2.65
CA ARG A 33 -8.81 -10.19 3.02
C ARG A 33 -7.60 -11.03 2.56
N LEU A 34 -7.17 -10.85 1.31
CA LEU A 34 -6.00 -11.54 0.77
C LEU A 34 -4.70 -11.10 1.48
N ALA A 35 -4.57 -9.82 1.80
CA ALA A 35 -3.43 -9.31 2.56
C ALA A 35 -3.42 -9.87 3.99
N ALA A 36 -4.57 -9.89 4.67
CA ALA A 36 -4.68 -10.46 6.02
C ALA A 36 -4.34 -11.96 6.05
N ALA A 37 -4.67 -12.72 4.99
CA ALA A 37 -4.30 -14.13 4.87
C ALA A 37 -2.77 -14.35 4.73
N CYS A 38 -2.01 -13.30 4.43
CA CYS A 38 -0.55 -13.31 4.39
C CYS A 38 0.10 -12.91 5.73
N ILE A 39 -0.69 -12.62 6.77
CA ILE A 39 -0.22 -12.14 8.07
C ILE A 39 -0.44 -13.24 9.10
N GLU A 40 0.58 -13.51 9.90
CA GLU A 40 0.52 -14.55 10.93
C GLU A 40 -0.35 -14.10 12.12
N GLU A 41 -1.01 -15.07 12.76
CA GLU A 41 -1.77 -14.82 13.98
C GLU A 41 -0.85 -14.29 15.09
N GLY A 42 -1.29 -13.24 15.77
CA GLY A 42 -0.53 -12.61 16.85
C GLY A 42 0.49 -11.58 16.41
N ALA A 43 0.67 -11.37 15.08
CA ALA A 43 1.61 -10.39 14.57
C ALA A 43 1.26 -8.95 14.97
N ASN A 44 2.30 -8.14 15.18
CA ASN A 44 2.20 -6.70 15.33
C ASN A 44 2.29 -6.02 13.97
N VAL A 45 1.19 -5.44 13.49
CA VAL A 45 1.00 -4.97 12.12
C VAL A 45 1.12 -3.46 12.01
N ALA A 46 2.02 -2.98 11.13
CA ALA A 46 2.07 -1.60 10.66
C ALA A 46 1.33 -1.47 9.32
N ASP A 47 0.18 -0.82 9.27
CA ASP A 47 -0.55 -0.54 8.02
C ASP A 47 -0.17 0.85 7.50
N LEU A 48 0.66 0.90 6.46
CA LEU A 48 1.26 2.11 5.91
C LEU A 48 0.45 2.64 4.72
N GLY A 49 -0.17 3.79 4.88
CA GLY A 49 -1.19 4.31 3.98
C GLY A 49 -2.54 3.66 4.25
N CYS A 50 -2.87 3.49 5.54
CA CYS A 50 -4.01 2.72 6.03
C CYS A 50 -5.39 3.30 5.66
N GLY A 51 -5.45 4.58 5.28
CA GLY A 51 -6.71 5.24 4.95
C GLY A 51 -7.76 5.12 6.04
N LEU A 52 -8.86 4.43 5.75
CA LEU A 52 -9.97 4.15 6.67
C LEU A 52 -9.77 2.91 7.56
N GLN A 53 -8.58 2.32 7.57
CA GLN A 53 -8.22 1.13 8.35
C GLN A 53 -9.05 -0.13 8.01
N VAL A 54 -9.48 -0.29 6.75
CA VAL A 54 -10.27 -1.46 6.33
C VAL A 54 -9.55 -2.78 6.56
N LEU A 55 -8.22 -2.81 6.42
CA LEU A 55 -7.43 -4.02 6.72
C LEU A 55 -7.66 -4.55 8.14
N ARG A 56 -7.81 -3.66 9.12
CA ARG A 56 -8.02 -4.00 10.53
C ARG A 56 -9.22 -4.92 10.75
N GLU A 57 -10.27 -4.80 9.92
CA GLU A 57 -11.49 -5.61 10.01
C GLU A 57 -11.27 -7.06 9.56
N HIS A 58 -10.20 -7.33 8.81
CA HIS A 58 -9.87 -8.64 8.24
C HIS A 58 -8.77 -9.38 9.00
N LEU A 59 -8.05 -8.69 9.90
CA LEU A 59 -6.97 -9.30 10.68
C LEU A 59 -7.51 -10.28 11.72
N HIS A 60 -6.69 -11.29 12.06
CA HIS A 60 -6.99 -12.16 13.18
C HIS A 60 -7.05 -11.37 14.47
N ALA A 61 -7.97 -11.72 15.38
CA ALA A 61 -8.24 -10.99 16.61
C ALA A 61 -7.05 -10.92 17.59
N SER A 62 -6.05 -11.80 17.43
CA SER A 62 -4.82 -11.78 18.22
C SER A 62 -3.76 -10.80 17.70
N CYS A 63 -3.91 -10.26 16.48
CA CYS A 63 -2.99 -9.28 15.94
C CYS A 63 -3.14 -7.93 16.65
N THR A 64 -2.01 -7.25 16.86
CA THR A 64 -2.02 -5.82 17.16
C THR A 64 -1.90 -5.02 15.89
N TYR A 65 -2.44 -3.81 15.86
CA TYR A 65 -2.54 -3.02 14.64
C TYR A 65 -2.29 -1.54 14.92
N THR A 66 -1.40 -0.95 14.13
CA THR A 66 -1.18 0.49 14.09
C THR A 66 -1.33 0.97 12.65
N GLY A 67 -2.27 1.88 12.41
CA GLY A 67 -2.49 2.50 11.10
C GLY A 67 -1.68 3.79 10.96
N TYR A 68 -0.85 3.88 9.93
CA TYR A 68 -0.07 5.06 9.57
C TYR A 68 -0.58 5.65 8.25
N ASP A 69 -0.79 6.96 8.23
CA ASP A 69 -1.20 7.65 7.00
C ASP A 69 -0.68 9.10 6.98
N LEU A 70 -0.65 9.70 5.81
CA LEU A 70 -0.36 11.12 5.64
C LEU A 70 -1.49 12.00 6.17
N GLY A 71 -2.71 11.47 6.25
CA GLY A 71 -3.94 12.14 6.67
C GLY A 71 -4.55 11.56 7.94
N ASP A 72 -5.39 12.37 8.56
CA ASP A 72 -6.15 12.04 9.79
C ASP A 72 -7.55 11.48 9.48
N MET A 73 -7.63 10.57 8.52
CA MET A 73 -8.89 10.04 7.99
C MET A 73 -9.63 9.12 8.93
N HIS A 74 -8.89 8.52 9.84
CA HIS A 74 -9.40 7.78 10.97
C HIS A 74 -8.80 8.41 12.24
N PRO A 75 -9.56 8.56 13.35
CA PRO A 75 -9.07 9.23 14.55
C PRO A 75 -7.85 8.56 15.18
N ASP A 76 -7.67 7.26 14.95
CA ASP A 76 -6.56 6.47 15.49
C ASP A 76 -5.34 6.44 14.53
N ASN A 77 -5.37 7.15 13.38
CA ASN A 77 -4.24 7.17 12.45
C ASN A 77 -3.04 7.91 13.05
N VAL A 78 -1.89 7.28 13.03
CA VAL A 78 -0.60 7.91 13.31
C VAL A 78 -0.12 8.61 12.03
N LEU A 79 0.22 9.90 12.14
CA LEU A 79 0.67 10.68 10.99
C LEU A 79 2.07 10.26 10.56
N LEU A 80 2.21 9.77 9.34
CA LEU A 80 3.48 9.37 8.75
C LEU A 80 3.54 9.77 7.27
N ASP A 81 4.65 10.38 6.84
CA ASP A 81 4.91 10.72 5.43
C ASP A 81 5.94 9.77 4.83
N LEU A 82 5.49 8.85 3.99
CA LEU A 82 6.35 7.88 3.33
C LEU A 82 7.20 8.49 2.19
N ASP A 83 6.88 9.69 1.70
CA ASP A 83 7.70 10.44 0.72
C ASP A 83 8.87 11.18 1.38
N GLY A 84 8.86 11.30 2.71
CA GLY A 84 9.92 11.95 3.49
C GLY A 84 10.89 10.94 4.12
N PRO A 85 11.89 11.42 4.85
CA PRO A 85 12.65 10.58 5.75
C PRO A 85 11.72 10.16 6.91
N PHE A 86 11.54 8.86 7.09
CA PHE A 86 10.74 8.30 8.18
C PHE A 86 11.45 7.10 8.82
N ALA A 87 11.08 6.83 10.05
CA ALA A 87 11.29 5.57 10.75
C ALA A 87 9.95 5.17 11.36
N LEU A 88 9.69 3.89 11.49
CA LEU A 88 8.52 3.41 12.22
C LEU A 88 8.71 3.73 13.71
N PRO A 89 7.73 4.37 14.38
CA PRO A 89 7.89 4.80 15.78
C PRO A 89 7.95 3.64 16.78
N GLU A 90 7.44 2.48 16.39
CA GLU A 90 7.33 1.26 17.20
C GLU A 90 7.88 0.07 16.41
N GLU A 91 8.22 -1.01 17.12
CA GLU A 91 8.59 -2.27 16.50
C GLU A 91 7.36 -2.99 15.99
N HIS A 92 7.46 -3.53 14.75
CA HIS A 92 6.41 -4.30 14.10
C HIS A 92 7.00 -5.56 13.48
N ASP A 93 6.21 -6.63 13.45
CA ASP A 93 6.61 -7.89 12.79
C ASP A 93 6.38 -7.80 11.28
N VAL A 94 5.31 -7.12 10.87
CA VAL A 94 4.92 -6.99 9.46
C VAL A 94 4.45 -5.59 9.11
N ALA A 95 4.91 -5.08 7.99
CA ALA A 95 4.40 -3.84 7.39
C ALA A 95 3.52 -4.16 6.17
N VAL A 96 2.42 -3.42 6.05
CA VAL A 96 1.44 -3.58 4.98
C VAL A 96 1.35 -2.28 4.16
N LEU A 97 1.42 -2.37 2.81
CA LEU A 97 1.32 -1.23 1.89
C LEU A 97 0.30 -1.58 0.78
N LEU A 98 -0.98 -1.30 1.00
CA LEU A 98 -2.04 -1.67 0.05
C LEU A 98 -2.42 -0.51 -0.89
N GLY A 99 -1.90 -0.54 -2.13
CA GLY A 99 -2.14 0.51 -3.12
C GLY A 99 -1.50 1.84 -2.70
N VAL A 100 -0.25 1.80 -2.28
CA VAL A 100 0.51 2.94 -1.77
C VAL A 100 1.68 3.28 -2.69
N LEU A 101 2.45 2.28 -3.11
CA LEU A 101 3.68 2.47 -3.87
C LEU A 101 3.47 3.23 -5.18
N GLU A 102 2.31 3.05 -5.82
CA GLU A 102 1.94 3.74 -7.06
C GLU A 102 1.95 5.28 -6.92
N PHE A 103 1.79 5.77 -5.70
CA PHE A 103 1.57 7.19 -5.40
C PHE A 103 2.77 7.90 -4.79
N LEU A 104 3.77 7.16 -4.34
CA LEU A 104 4.98 7.72 -3.74
C LEU A 104 5.87 8.39 -4.80
N ALA A 105 6.68 9.34 -4.38
CA ALA A 105 7.69 9.95 -5.25
C ALA A 105 8.89 9.02 -5.43
N ASP A 106 9.26 8.29 -4.36
CA ASP A 106 10.33 7.31 -4.34
C ASP A 106 9.84 6.00 -3.70
N PRO A 107 9.10 5.14 -4.46
CA PRO A 107 8.56 3.90 -3.93
C PRO A 107 9.63 2.87 -3.58
N GLN A 108 10.75 2.85 -4.31
CA GLN A 108 11.87 1.92 -4.04
C GLN A 108 12.55 2.26 -2.72
N GLY A 109 12.90 3.54 -2.52
CA GLY A 109 13.51 3.99 -1.27
C GLY A 109 12.58 3.88 -0.06
N ALA A 110 11.27 4.08 -0.25
CA ALA A 110 10.30 3.84 0.81
C ALA A 110 10.21 2.36 1.17
N LEU A 111 10.11 1.48 0.16
CA LEU A 111 10.03 0.02 0.36
C LEU A 111 11.31 -0.53 1.02
N ALA A 112 12.49 -0.04 0.62
CA ALA A 112 13.75 -0.42 1.25
C ALA A 112 13.76 -0.11 2.75
N ARG A 113 13.39 1.12 3.12
CA ARG A 113 13.31 1.54 4.55
C ARG A 113 12.31 0.73 5.36
N VAL A 114 11.18 0.38 4.75
CA VAL A 114 10.18 -0.48 5.39
C VAL A 114 10.73 -1.88 5.61
N ALA A 115 11.32 -2.48 4.57
CA ALA A 115 11.87 -3.84 4.64
C ALA A 115 13.03 -3.99 5.64
N GLU A 116 13.79 -2.92 5.89
CA GLU A 116 14.84 -2.89 6.92
C GLU A 116 14.27 -2.85 8.36
N ALA A 117 13.01 -2.48 8.51
CA ALA A 117 12.39 -2.24 9.82
C ALA A 117 11.46 -3.36 10.30
N VAL A 118 11.15 -4.35 9.47
CA VAL A 118 10.21 -5.43 9.77
C VAL A 118 10.69 -6.78 9.21
N ASP A 119 10.16 -7.88 9.75
CA ASP A 119 10.51 -9.23 9.28
C ASP A 119 9.84 -9.58 7.95
N ALA A 120 8.64 -9.04 7.70
CA ALA A 120 7.90 -9.28 6.46
C ALA A 120 7.17 -8.03 5.96
N VAL A 121 7.01 -7.94 4.64
CA VAL A 121 6.19 -6.89 4.00
C VAL A 121 5.05 -7.54 3.22
N VAL A 122 3.84 -7.04 3.40
CA VAL A 122 2.70 -7.37 2.56
C VAL A 122 2.34 -6.14 1.74
N LEU A 123 2.42 -6.23 0.42
CA LEU A 123 2.05 -5.11 -0.44
C LEU A 123 1.01 -5.49 -1.48
N SER A 124 0.26 -4.52 -1.95
CA SER A 124 -0.50 -4.67 -3.18
C SER A 124 -0.08 -3.64 -4.21
N PHE A 125 -0.13 -4.02 -5.48
CA PHE A 125 0.21 -3.17 -6.60
C PHE A 125 -0.70 -3.45 -7.81
N VAL A 126 -1.13 -2.40 -8.50
CA VAL A 126 -1.84 -2.52 -9.78
C VAL A 126 -0.82 -2.45 -10.90
N CYS A 127 -0.39 -3.61 -11.37
CA CYS A 127 0.52 -3.75 -12.50
C CYS A 127 -0.21 -3.43 -13.81
N VAL A 128 0.48 -2.75 -14.73
CA VAL A 128 -0.02 -2.50 -16.08
C VAL A 128 0.53 -3.54 -17.05
N HIS A 129 -0.28 -3.96 -18.02
CA HIS A 129 0.15 -4.77 -19.14
C HIS A 129 -0.63 -4.31 -20.37
N GLU A 130 0.04 -4.00 -21.46
CA GLU A 130 -0.60 -3.52 -22.70
C GLU A 130 -1.64 -2.38 -22.47
N ALA A 131 -1.40 -1.56 -21.42
CA ALA A 131 -2.33 -0.48 -21.04
C ALA A 131 -2.41 0.56 -22.16
N SER A 132 -3.62 0.97 -22.48
CA SER A 132 -3.85 2.06 -23.44
C SER A 132 -3.44 3.41 -22.83
N GLN A 133 -3.22 4.42 -23.69
CA GLN A 133 -2.97 5.80 -23.22
C GLN A 133 -4.12 6.34 -22.36
N ALA A 134 -5.36 5.90 -22.63
CA ALA A 134 -6.52 6.30 -21.85
C ALA A 134 -6.48 5.69 -20.43
N ASP A 135 -6.01 4.44 -20.30
CA ASP A 135 -5.84 3.79 -18.98
C ASP A 135 -4.76 4.47 -18.16
N LEU A 136 -3.61 4.77 -18.77
CA LEU A 136 -2.53 5.49 -18.09
C LEU A 136 -2.98 6.87 -17.63
N LYS A 137 -3.67 7.62 -18.50
CA LYS A 137 -4.21 8.92 -18.13
C LYS A 137 -5.20 8.85 -16.95
N ARG A 138 -6.09 7.85 -16.94
CA ARG A 138 -7.01 7.64 -15.82
C ARG A 138 -6.26 7.40 -14.51
N ARG A 139 -5.17 6.62 -14.53
CA ARG A 139 -4.31 6.39 -13.37
C ARG A 139 -3.63 7.68 -12.88
N GLU A 140 -3.10 8.48 -13.81
CA GLU A 140 -2.52 9.79 -13.50
C GLU A 140 -3.56 10.75 -12.90
N GLU A 141 -4.79 10.74 -13.40
CA GLU A 141 -5.90 11.56 -12.87
C GLU A 141 -6.25 11.24 -11.42
N VAL A 142 -6.03 10.01 -10.96
CA VAL A 142 -6.18 9.63 -9.54
C VAL A 142 -4.87 9.77 -8.76
N GLY A 143 -3.79 10.26 -9.39
CA GLY A 143 -2.53 10.59 -8.73
C GLY A 143 -1.46 9.51 -8.75
N ALA A 144 -1.69 8.38 -9.48
CA ALA A 144 -0.66 7.38 -9.64
C ALA A 144 0.53 7.95 -10.43
N LYS A 145 1.72 7.79 -9.89
CA LYS A 145 2.99 8.24 -10.48
C LYS A 145 3.74 7.11 -11.16
N HIS A 146 3.46 5.86 -10.75
CA HIS A 146 4.17 4.68 -11.24
C HIS A 146 3.20 3.72 -11.93
N HIS A 147 3.60 3.29 -13.14
CA HIS A 147 2.85 2.40 -14.03
C HIS A 147 3.70 1.18 -14.35
N TRP A 148 4.14 0.47 -13.30
CA TRP A 148 5.01 -0.69 -13.47
C TRP A 148 4.24 -1.87 -14.03
N THR A 149 4.91 -2.61 -14.91
CA THR A 149 4.49 -3.97 -15.26
C THR A 149 4.79 -4.90 -14.09
N GLU A 150 4.26 -6.10 -14.12
CA GLU A 150 4.61 -7.12 -13.12
C GLU A 150 6.11 -7.44 -13.17
N GLU A 151 6.70 -7.45 -14.36
CA GLU A 151 8.15 -7.64 -14.56
C GLU A 151 8.97 -6.52 -13.91
N ASN A 152 8.57 -5.25 -14.07
CA ASN A 152 9.22 -4.14 -13.40
C ASN A 152 9.11 -4.25 -11.87
N LEU A 153 7.94 -4.64 -11.36
CA LEU A 153 7.76 -4.86 -9.92
C LEU A 153 8.71 -5.95 -9.42
N MET A 154 8.77 -7.11 -10.13
CA MET A 154 9.68 -8.20 -9.77
C MET A 154 11.16 -7.78 -9.80
N GLN A 155 11.54 -6.97 -10.78
CA GLN A 155 12.89 -6.43 -10.86
C GLN A 155 13.22 -5.56 -9.63
N VAL A 156 12.34 -4.63 -9.27
CA VAL A 156 12.50 -3.77 -8.09
C VAL A 156 12.65 -4.61 -6.81
N LEU A 157 11.78 -5.61 -6.62
CA LEU A 157 11.87 -6.49 -5.44
C LEU A 157 13.20 -7.25 -5.39
N SER A 158 13.66 -7.76 -6.53
CA SER A 158 14.95 -8.45 -6.64
C SER A 158 16.14 -7.52 -6.34
N GLU A 159 16.12 -6.28 -6.84
CA GLU A 159 17.16 -5.27 -6.57
C GLU A 159 17.24 -4.90 -5.07
N LEU A 160 16.12 -4.99 -4.37
CA LEU A 160 16.02 -4.78 -2.91
C LEU A 160 16.33 -6.06 -2.10
N GLY A 161 16.64 -7.19 -2.75
CA GLY A 161 16.88 -8.46 -2.07
C GLY A 161 15.62 -9.06 -1.42
N LEU A 162 14.42 -8.68 -1.89
CA LEU A 162 13.16 -9.17 -1.37
C LEU A 162 12.69 -10.40 -2.13
N MET A 163 12.36 -11.44 -1.39
CA MET A 163 11.82 -12.70 -1.91
C MET A 163 10.29 -12.75 -1.76
N ILE A 164 9.62 -13.28 -2.76
CA ILE A 164 8.17 -13.47 -2.74
C ILE A 164 7.85 -14.84 -2.13
N GLU A 165 7.19 -14.83 -0.97
CA GLU A 165 6.69 -16.03 -0.31
C GLU A 165 5.28 -16.42 -0.75
N ALA A 166 4.44 -15.42 -1.00
CA ALA A 166 3.07 -15.63 -1.48
C ALA A 166 2.66 -14.55 -2.48
N ARG A 167 1.82 -14.96 -3.44
CA ARG A 167 1.25 -14.08 -4.45
C ARG A 167 -0.23 -14.42 -4.65
N HIS A 168 -1.08 -13.42 -4.55
CA HIS A 168 -2.52 -13.52 -4.77
C HIS A 168 -2.98 -12.54 -5.84
N LEU A 169 -3.92 -12.96 -6.67
CA LEU A 169 -4.60 -12.11 -7.64
C LEU A 169 -5.87 -11.55 -6.99
N VAL A 170 -5.98 -10.22 -6.90
CA VAL A 170 -7.21 -9.56 -6.44
C VAL A 170 -8.21 -9.50 -7.58
N TRP A 171 -7.80 -8.94 -8.70
CA TRP A 171 -8.55 -8.90 -9.96
C TRP A 171 -7.63 -8.71 -11.16
N GLU A 172 -8.16 -9.06 -12.33
CA GLU A 172 -7.55 -8.81 -13.62
C GLU A 172 -8.57 -8.24 -14.59
N ARG A 173 -8.18 -7.26 -15.37
CA ARG A 173 -8.96 -6.67 -16.43
C ARG A 173 -8.05 -6.29 -17.61
N PRO A 174 -8.59 -5.99 -18.81
CA PRO A 174 -7.77 -5.56 -19.93
C PRO A 174 -6.83 -4.41 -19.52
N GLY A 175 -5.53 -4.63 -19.72
CA GLY A 175 -4.48 -3.64 -19.44
C GLY A 175 -4.00 -3.54 -18.00
N GLU A 176 -4.65 -4.17 -17.03
CA GLU A 176 -4.28 -4.06 -15.63
C GLU A 176 -4.48 -5.37 -14.84
N ARG A 177 -3.61 -5.60 -13.87
CA ARG A 177 -3.69 -6.71 -12.93
C ARG A 177 -3.34 -6.21 -11.52
N HIS A 178 -4.22 -6.46 -10.56
CA HIS A 178 -3.99 -6.12 -9.16
C HIS A 178 -3.53 -7.37 -8.38
N VAL A 179 -2.35 -7.28 -7.80
CA VAL A 179 -1.74 -8.38 -7.04
C VAL A 179 -1.52 -7.98 -5.58
N VAL A 180 -1.56 -8.97 -4.68
CA VAL A 180 -1.06 -8.89 -3.31
C VAL A 180 0.13 -9.84 -3.19
N LEU A 181 1.21 -9.37 -2.59
CA LEU A 181 2.45 -10.11 -2.38
C LEU A 181 2.83 -10.11 -0.90
N ARG A 182 3.29 -11.27 -0.38
CA ARG A 182 4.05 -11.35 0.87
C ARG A 182 5.52 -11.45 0.51
N LEU A 183 6.34 -10.66 1.17
CA LEU A 183 7.77 -10.52 0.92
C LEU A 183 8.53 -10.69 2.22
N THR A 184 9.73 -11.28 2.13
CA THR A 184 10.72 -11.34 3.20
C THR A 184 12.09 -10.96 2.65
N SER A 185 13.01 -10.54 3.51
CA SER A 185 14.40 -10.34 3.10
C SER A 185 15.02 -11.68 2.74
N GLY A 186 15.78 -11.73 1.63
CA GLY A 186 16.64 -12.85 1.29
C GLY A 186 17.82 -12.91 2.27
N ASP A 187 18.19 -14.13 2.70
CA ASP A 187 19.39 -14.39 3.49
C ASP A 187 20.68 -13.98 2.75
#